data_b13ae067a67958751cde9270a65eba60
#
_entry.id   b13ae067a67958751cde9270a65eba60
#
_cell.length_a   1.000
_cell.length_b   1.000
_cell.length_c   1.000
_cell.angle_alpha   90.00
_cell.angle_beta   90.00
_cell.angle_gamma   90.00
#
_symmetry.space_group_name_H-M   'P 1'
#
loop_
_entity.id
_entity.type
_entity.pdbx_description
1 polymer ?
#
loop_
_entity_poly.entity_id
_entity_poly.type
_entity_poly.pdbx_seq_one_letter_code
_entity_poly.pdbx_strand_id
1 'polypeptide(L)'
;MDGAVIVKVVIMALILVLVIVTICTCNKFMVLKTRAENQASQIDIQLARRADLIPNLVEIVKGYAKHEKETLMTVVELRNRMAFADTRNERFEANEALNRASRQVFAVAEQYPELKANTNFLQLQTELA
;
A
#
# COMPACT_ATOMS: atom_id res chain seq x y z
N MET A 1 -45.86 35.46 -29.96
CA MET A 1 -44.97 34.28 -29.83
C MET A 1 -45.84 33.07 -29.59
N ASP A 2 -45.86 32.15 -30.54
CA ASP A 2 -46.74 30.98 -30.49
C ASP A 2 -46.33 30.06 -29.33
N GLY A 3 -47.34 29.60 -28.53
CA GLY A 3 -47.09 28.75 -27.39
C GLY A 3 -46.25 27.50 -27.71
N ALA A 4 -46.35 27.04 -28.96
CA ALA A 4 -45.53 25.93 -29.49
C ALA A 4 -44.01 26.25 -29.56
N VAL A 5 -43.64 27.52 -29.79
CA VAL A 5 -42.23 27.94 -29.83
C VAL A 5 -41.66 27.97 -28.41
N ILE A 6 -42.42 28.45 -27.45
CA ILE A 6 -42.01 28.50 -26.04
C ILE A 6 -41.74 27.05 -25.52
N VAL A 7 -42.65 26.15 -25.82
CA VAL A 7 -42.50 24.71 -25.42
C VAL A 7 -41.26 24.10 -26.02
N LYS A 8 -40.96 24.31 -27.29
CA LYS A 8 -39.73 23.82 -27.95
C LYS A 8 -38.46 24.36 -27.31
N VAL A 9 -38.44 25.67 -26.99
CA VAL A 9 -37.28 26.31 -26.34
C VAL A 9 -37.04 25.72 -24.93
N VAL A 10 -38.12 25.51 -24.17
CA VAL A 10 -38.02 24.92 -22.82
C VAL A 10 -37.51 23.50 -22.89
N ILE A 11 -38.01 22.68 -23.83
CA ILE A 11 -37.51 21.28 -24.01
C ILE A 11 -36.01 21.31 -24.39
N MET A 12 -35.61 22.16 -25.31
CA MET A 12 -34.22 22.28 -25.74
C MET A 12 -33.29 22.71 -24.58
N ALA A 13 -33.74 23.66 -23.76
CA ALA A 13 -33.01 24.08 -22.55
C ALA A 13 -32.89 22.93 -21.52
N LEU A 14 -33.92 22.15 -21.31
CA LEU A 14 -33.90 20.98 -20.44
C LEU A 14 -32.91 19.91 -20.92
N ILE A 15 -32.90 19.62 -22.21
CA ILE A 15 -31.95 18.68 -22.82
C ILE A 15 -30.53 19.18 -22.64
N LEU A 16 -30.28 20.47 -22.88
CA LEU A 16 -28.95 21.08 -22.70
C LEU A 16 -28.45 20.95 -21.25
N VAL A 17 -29.30 21.26 -20.29
CA VAL A 17 -28.98 21.10 -18.86
C VAL A 17 -28.64 19.65 -18.52
N LEU A 18 -29.43 18.70 -19.03
CA LEU A 18 -29.21 17.28 -18.79
C LEU A 18 -27.87 16.79 -19.37
N VAL A 19 -27.51 17.26 -20.56
CA VAL A 19 -26.21 16.97 -21.19
C VAL A 19 -25.05 17.55 -20.35
N ILE A 20 -25.16 18.79 -19.90
CA ILE A 20 -24.12 19.42 -19.07
C ILE A 20 -23.94 18.67 -17.75
N VAL A 21 -25.03 18.30 -17.06
CA VAL A 21 -24.98 17.54 -15.80
C VAL A 21 -24.31 16.18 -16.02
N THR A 22 -24.65 15.51 -17.13
CA THR A 22 -24.06 14.19 -17.47
C THR A 22 -22.55 14.32 -17.69
N ILE A 23 -22.11 15.31 -18.47
CA ILE A 23 -20.69 15.56 -18.73
C ILE A 23 -19.92 15.87 -17.43
N CYS A 24 -20.46 16.75 -16.58
CA CYS A 24 -19.87 17.11 -15.30
C CYS A 24 -19.75 15.90 -14.36
N THR A 25 -20.77 15.05 -14.31
CA THR A 25 -20.80 13.86 -13.47
C THR A 25 -19.80 12.82 -13.97
N CYS A 26 -19.74 12.55 -15.27
CA CYS A 26 -18.76 11.64 -15.86
C CYS A 26 -17.33 12.10 -15.61
N ASN A 27 -17.07 13.41 -15.78
CA ASN A 27 -15.73 13.97 -15.52
C ASN A 27 -15.32 13.82 -14.06
N LYS A 28 -16.24 14.11 -13.12
CA LYS A 28 -16.00 13.94 -11.68
C LYS A 28 -15.72 12.48 -11.31
N PHE A 29 -16.47 11.55 -11.90
CA PHE A 29 -16.28 10.12 -11.70
C PHE A 29 -14.90 9.65 -12.21
N MET A 30 -14.48 10.12 -13.39
CA MET A 30 -13.17 9.80 -13.96
C MET A 30 -12.03 10.28 -13.05
N VAL A 31 -12.11 11.52 -12.54
CA VAL A 31 -11.11 12.07 -11.61
C VAL A 31 -11.04 11.24 -10.32
N LEU A 32 -12.17 10.85 -9.74
CA LEU A 32 -12.20 10.03 -8.53
C LEU A 32 -11.62 8.64 -8.78
N LYS A 33 -11.91 8.02 -9.91
CA LYS A 33 -11.34 6.73 -10.31
C LYS A 33 -9.81 6.82 -10.41
N THR A 34 -9.31 7.81 -11.14
CA THR A 34 -7.86 8.01 -11.29
C THR A 34 -7.17 8.28 -9.95
N ARG A 35 -7.80 9.03 -9.04
CA ARG A 35 -7.26 9.24 -7.69
C ARG A 35 -7.18 7.94 -6.90
N ALA A 36 -8.22 7.11 -6.96
CA ALA A 36 -8.23 5.80 -6.28
C ALA A 36 -7.14 4.87 -6.84
N GLU A 37 -6.97 4.82 -8.15
CA GLU A 37 -5.91 4.05 -8.82
C GLU A 37 -4.51 4.53 -8.42
N ASN A 38 -4.29 5.85 -8.37
CA ASN A 38 -3.01 6.44 -7.95
C ASN A 38 -2.69 6.11 -6.49
N GLN A 39 -3.67 6.22 -5.59
CA GLN A 39 -3.48 5.85 -4.18
C GLN A 39 -3.18 4.36 -4.01
N ALA A 40 -3.87 3.51 -4.76
CA ALA A 40 -3.60 2.08 -4.77
C ALA A 40 -2.17 1.75 -5.25
N SER A 41 -1.70 2.45 -6.29
CA SER A 41 -0.33 2.30 -6.78
C SER A 41 0.72 2.77 -5.75
N GLN A 42 0.44 3.84 -5.01
CA GLN A 42 1.32 4.29 -3.92
C GLN A 42 1.43 3.26 -2.80
N ILE A 43 0.33 2.59 -2.45
CA ILE A 43 0.36 1.50 -1.47
C ILE A 43 1.22 0.34 -1.98
N ASP A 44 1.06 -0.07 -3.24
CA ASP A 44 1.86 -1.14 -3.84
C ASP A 44 3.36 -0.82 -3.82
N ILE A 45 3.75 0.45 -4.07
CA ILE A 45 5.13 0.92 -3.96
C ILE A 45 5.65 0.83 -2.52
N GLN A 46 4.85 1.23 -1.54
CA GLN A 46 5.25 1.13 -0.13
C GLN A 46 5.41 -0.32 0.33
N LEU A 47 4.53 -1.22 -0.11
CA LEU A 47 4.65 -2.65 0.18
C LEU A 47 5.92 -3.25 -0.44
N ALA A 48 6.23 -2.89 -1.69
CA ALA A 48 7.46 -3.32 -2.35
C ALA A 48 8.71 -2.81 -1.61
N ARG A 49 8.73 -1.53 -1.23
CA ARG A 49 9.83 -0.95 -0.45
C ARG A 49 10.06 -1.69 0.87
N ARG A 50 8.99 -2.03 1.59
CA ARG A 50 9.10 -2.83 2.82
C ARG A 50 9.71 -4.20 2.56
N ALA A 51 9.28 -4.89 1.50
CA ALA A 51 9.85 -6.17 1.11
C ALA A 51 11.34 -6.09 0.80
N ASP A 52 11.78 -4.99 0.20
CA ASP A 52 13.19 -4.76 -0.16
C ASP A 52 14.09 -4.46 1.04
N LEU A 53 13.52 -3.97 2.15
CA LEU A 53 14.27 -3.73 3.40
C LEU A 53 14.50 -5.02 4.22
N ILE A 54 13.69 -6.05 4.03
CA ILE A 54 13.78 -7.31 4.80
C ILE A 54 15.11 -8.02 4.67
N PRO A 55 15.72 -8.18 3.47
CA PRO A 55 17.03 -8.81 3.37
C PRO A 55 18.10 -8.11 4.21
N ASN A 56 18.11 -6.79 4.23
CA ASN A 56 19.06 -6.00 5.03
C ASN A 56 18.82 -6.22 6.53
N LEU A 57 17.56 -6.25 6.97
CA LEU A 57 17.22 -6.57 8.36
C LEU A 57 17.74 -7.94 8.75
N VAL A 58 17.48 -8.96 7.93
CA VAL A 58 17.92 -10.34 8.17
C VAL A 58 19.44 -10.44 8.24
N GLU A 59 20.16 -9.77 7.34
CA GLU A 59 21.63 -9.76 7.31
C GLU A 59 22.21 -9.17 8.60
N ILE A 60 21.71 -8.01 9.04
CA ILE A 60 22.17 -7.36 10.27
C ILE A 60 21.88 -8.24 11.49
N VAL A 61 20.64 -8.72 11.64
CA VAL A 61 20.24 -9.52 12.81
C VAL A 61 21.00 -10.84 12.86
N LYS A 62 21.23 -11.47 11.72
CA LYS A 62 22.01 -12.73 11.60
C LYS A 62 23.45 -12.60 12.10
N GLY A 63 24.04 -11.40 12.00
CA GLY A 63 25.36 -11.11 12.51
C GLY A 63 25.46 -11.19 14.05
N TYR A 64 24.39 -10.83 14.75
CA TYR A 64 24.33 -10.74 16.22
C TYR A 64 23.55 -11.91 16.86
N ALA A 65 22.44 -12.34 16.25
CA ALA A 65 21.50 -13.30 16.79
C ALA A 65 21.53 -14.62 15.97
N LYS A 66 22.66 -15.33 16.01
CA LYS A 66 22.90 -16.54 15.21
C LYS A 66 21.95 -17.70 15.55
N HIS A 67 21.35 -17.72 16.72
CA HIS A 67 20.45 -18.77 17.20
C HIS A 67 19.00 -18.56 16.76
N GLU A 68 18.63 -17.37 16.24
CA GLU A 68 17.28 -16.99 15.88
C GLU A 68 16.92 -17.34 14.41
N LYS A 69 17.42 -18.49 13.94
CA LYS A 69 17.25 -18.91 12.53
C LYS A 69 15.79 -19.04 12.13
N GLU A 70 14.96 -19.57 13.00
CA GLU A 70 13.55 -19.85 12.72
C GLU A 70 12.76 -18.55 12.52
N THR A 71 12.95 -17.57 13.40
CA THR A 71 12.33 -16.25 13.29
C THR A 71 12.73 -15.55 12.01
N LEU A 72 14.03 -15.60 11.66
CA LEU A 72 14.55 -14.98 10.44
C LEU A 72 14.05 -15.68 9.18
N MET A 73 13.97 -17.02 9.18
CA MET A 73 13.42 -17.79 8.05
C MET A 73 11.96 -17.44 7.80
N THR A 74 11.15 -17.32 8.85
CA THR A 74 9.73 -16.92 8.76
C THR A 74 9.59 -15.56 8.08
N VAL A 75 10.43 -14.58 8.43
CA VAL A 75 10.39 -13.24 7.82
C VAL A 75 10.74 -13.29 6.33
N VAL A 76 11.75 -14.08 5.94
CA VAL A 76 12.15 -14.26 4.54
C VAL A 76 11.04 -14.94 3.74
N GLU A 77 10.40 -15.97 4.29
CA GLU A 77 9.29 -16.69 3.65
C GLU A 77 8.09 -15.77 3.41
N LEU A 78 7.70 -14.99 4.41
CA LEU A 78 6.59 -14.03 4.30
C LEU A 78 6.90 -12.90 3.31
N ARG A 79 8.15 -12.42 3.27
CA ARG A 79 8.61 -11.49 2.24
C ARG A 79 8.45 -12.07 0.84
N ASN A 80 8.87 -13.32 0.63
CA ASN A 80 8.73 -14.00 -0.65
C ASN A 80 7.26 -14.17 -1.00
N ARG A 81 6.42 -14.60 -0.06
CA ARG A 81 4.98 -14.71 -0.27
C ARG A 81 4.35 -13.38 -0.70
N MET A 82 4.76 -12.26 -0.10
CA MET A 82 4.30 -10.93 -0.49
C MET A 82 4.78 -10.54 -1.90
N ALA A 83 6.02 -10.87 -2.26
CA ALA A 83 6.60 -10.56 -3.57
C ALA A 83 5.96 -11.35 -4.72
N PHE A 84 5.52 -12.58 -4.47
CA PHE A 84 4.90 -13.47 -5.46
C PHE A 84 3.37 -13.52 -5.36
N ALA A 85 2.74 -12.66 -4.57
CA ALA A 85 1.28 -12.59 -4.46
C ALA A 85 0.65 -12.09 -5.77
N ASP A 86 -0.28 -12.87 -6.32
CA ASP A 86 -0.96 -12.58 -7.58
C ASP A 86 -2.04 -11.50 -7.40
N THR A 87 -2.68 -11.48 -6.24
CA THR A 87 -3.77 -10.54 -5.94
C THR A 87 -3.36 -9.50 -4.91
N ARG A 88 -4.02 -8.34 -4.96
CA ARG A 88 -3.81 -7.29 -3.96
C ARG A 88 -4.18 -7.75 -2.55
N ASN A 89 -5.24 -8.53 -2.39
CA ASN A 89 -5.67 -9.05 -1.09
C ASN A 89 -4.61 -9.99 -0.50
N GLU A 90 -4.07 -10.92 -1.28
CA GLU A 90 -2.97 -11.79 -0.84
C GLU A 90 -1.75 -11.01 -0.43
N ARG A 91 -1.44 -9.93 -1.16
CA ARG A 91 -0.32 -9.03 -0.83
C ARG A 91 -0.54 -8.31 0.50
N PHE A 92 -1.76 -7.86 0.77
CA PHE A 92 -2.11 -7.26 2.06
C PHE A 92 -2.01 -8.25 3.22
N GLU A 93 -2.56 -9.47 3.06
CA GLU A 93 -2.46 -10.51 4.08
C GLU A 93 -1.01 -10.89 4.38
N ALA A 94 -0.20 -11.05 3.33
CA ALA A 94 1.22 -11.33 3.47
C ALA A 94 1.97 -10.17 4.16
N ASN A 95 1.62 -8.91 3.85
CA ASN A 95 2.19 -7.74 4.53
C ASN A 95 1.83 -7.69 6.02
N GLU A 96 0.58 -8.02 6.39
CA GLU A 96 0.21 -8.08 7.81
C GLU A 96 0.96 -9.17 8.56
N ALA A 97 1.12 -10.35 7.94
CA ALA A 97 1.91 -11.43 8.51
C ALA A 97 3.38 -11.02 8.65
N LEU A 98 3.95 -10.36 7.64
CA LEU A 98 5.31 -9.84 7.65
C LEU A 98 5.51 -8.79 8.75
N ASN A 99 4.54 -7.89 8.95
CA ASN A 99 4.58 -6.91 10.04
C ASN A 99 4.60 -7.57 11.43
N ARG A 100 3.84 -8.65 11.61
CA ARG A 100 3.86 -9.42 12.88
C ARG A 100 5.21 -10.09 13.08
N ALA A 101 5.76 -10.73 12.05
CA ALA A 101 7.06 -11.39 12.10
C ALA A 101 8.21 -10.38 12.34
N SER A 102 8.18 -9.23 11.69
CA SER A 102 9.17 -8.16 11.91
C SER A 102 9.15 -7.66 13.35
N ARG A 103 7.98 -7.51 13.96
CA ARG A 103 7.88 -7.17 15.39
C ARG A 103 8.49 -8.24 16.29
N GLN A 104 8.40 -9.51 15.94
CA GLN A 104 9.08 -10.59 16.68
C GLN A 104 10.60 -10.45 16.58
N VAL A 105 11.12 -10.12 15.38
CA VAL A 105 12.56 -9.84 15.21
C VAL A 105 13.00 -8.65 16.07
N PHE A 106 12.20 -7.59 16.14
CA PHE A 106 12.51 -6.43 16.99
C PHE A 106 12.47 -6.80 18.49
N ALA A 107 11.54 -7.65 18.91
CA ALA A 107 11.50 -8.16 20.29
C ALA A 107 12.71 -9.03 20.63
N VAL A 108 13.17 -9.85 19.69
CA VAL A 108 14.43 -10.63 19.85
C VAL A 108 15.63 -9.69 20.01
N ALA A 109 15.68 -8.59 19.25
CA ALA A 109 16.77 -7.63 19.34
C ALA A 109 16.95 -7.00 20.74
N GLU A 110 15.88 -6.95 21.55
CA GLU A 110 15.97 -6.49 22.95
C GLU A 110 16.89 -7.36 23.81
N GLN A 111 17.09 -8.63 23.42
CA GLN A 111 17.99 -9.56 24.12
C GLN A 111 19.46 -9.41 23.68
N TYR A 112 19.72 -8.63 22.64
CA TYR A 112 21.02 -8.41 22.05
C TYR A 112 21.39 -6.91 22.09
N PRO A 113 22.00 -6.41 23.15
CA PRO A 113 22.30 -4.97 23.33
C PRO A 113 23.13 -4.35 22.20
N GLU A 114 24.05 -5.11 21.65
CA GLU A 114 24.90 -4.65 20.53
C GLU A 114 24.09 -4.46 19.23
N LEU A 115 23.13 -5.34 18.97
CA LEU A 115 22.18 -5.21 17.85
C LEU A 115 21.25 -4.01 18.06
N LYS A 116 20.73 -3.86 19.27
CA LYS A 116 19.87 -2.72 19.63
C LYS A 116 20.58 -1.37 19.49
N ALA A 117 21.89 -1.31 19.71
CA ALA A 117 22.70 -0.10 19.53
C ALA A 117 23.17 0.13 18.09
N ASN A 118 22.92 -0.82 17.17
CA ASN A 118 23.35 -0.70 15.78
C ASN A 118 22.50 0.35 15.05
N THR A 119 23.15 1.38 14.49
CA THR A 119 22.47 2.50 13.83
C THR A 119 21.68 2.07 12.59
N ASN A 120 22.19 1.11 11.80
CA ASN A 120 21.51 0.60 10.63
C ASN A 120 20.25 -0.21 11.02
N PHE A 121 20.33 -0.96 12.14
CA PHE A 121 19.18 -1.67 12.68
C PHE A 121 18.07 -0.70 13.14
N LEU A 122 18.43 0.37 13.86
CA LEU A 122 17.48 1.40 14.31
C LEU A 122 16.83 2.13 13.13
N GLN A 123 17.60 2.41 12.08
CA GLN A 123 17.03 2.99 10.86
C GLN A 123 16.02 2.05 10.21
N LEU A 124 16.36 0.76 10.02
CA LEU A 124 15.44 -0.24 9.46
C LEU A 124 14.19 -0.43 10.32
N GLN A 125 14.35 -0.42 11.63
CA GLN A 125 13.22 -0.48 12.56
C GLN A 125 12.26 0.69 12.35
N THR A 126 12.79 1.90 12.15
CA THR A 126 11.98 3.10 11.89
C THR A 126 11.29 3.06 10.52
N GLU A 127 11.96 2.51 9.49
CA GLU A 127 11.41 2.42 8.14
C GLU A 127 10.36 1.28 8.00
N LEU A 128 10.44 0.25 8.84
CA LEU A 128 9.53 -0.89 8.84
C LEU A 128 8.35 -0.74 9.84
N ALA A 129 8.44 0.19 10.79
CA ALA A 129 7.37 0.47 11.76
C ALA A 129 6.24 1.28 11.10
#